data_3eb43dcc81ae055a7bb077308094ad74
#
_entry.id   3eb43dcc81ae055a7bb077308094ad74
#
_cell.length_a   1.000
_cell.length_b   1.000
_cell.length_c   1.000
_cell.angle_alpha   90.00
_cell.angle_beta   90.00
_cell.angle_gamma   90.00
#
_symmetry.space_group_name_H-M   'P 1'
#
loop_
_entity.id
_entity.type
_entity.pdbx_description
1 polymer ?
#
loop_
_entity_poly.entity_id
_entity_poly.type
_entity_poly.pdbx_seq_one_letter_code
_entity_poly.pdbx_strand_id
1 'polypeptide(L)'
;MTKIERLDHQGRGIAYIDDKITFVENALPGEEVLIKITNSKKKYNEGIVDKYIQKSEKRIDNVCPFYESCGGCNILHMSYNDQLEYKENKIKDIMKKYANIDKISKIIKCDKQFNYRNKVTLKVENNIIGYYEKKSYNLVNIDKCLIIDNEFNKIINDLKKFNLNNIYEIMIRNIDSDNTALTLYLQKDTNCIQIDEYCKKNNIILNKIIKNKDFKCNEKSKIIGKLGNFKFIISPLSFFQVNTDQTIKLYDKILELLEPNKDDNLLDLYCGTGTIGIYVANKVNKVLGVEIVKDAIHDANINKKINNINNINFICGNTEKIIKDVKEKYNAIIVDPPRAGLTESIIRDIFRINPDKIVYVSCDPITLARDLKLLQEKYEVLDVVPVDMFPNTYHVETVCKLKKIWLENKKFG
;
A
#
# COMPACT_ATOMS: atom_id res chain seq x y z
N MET A 1 -28.55 -5.37 24.00
CA MET A 1 -28.80 -5.55 22.55
C MET A 1 -28.65 -4.19 21.89
N THR A 2 -27.84 -4.11 20.85
CA THR A 2 -27.49 -2.83 20.23
C THR A 2 -27.45 -3.01 18.72
N LYS A 3 -27.95 -2.03 17.98
CA LYS A 3 -27.93 -2.02 16.52
C LYS A 3 -26.66 -1.35 16.02
N ILE A 4 -26.03 -1.92 14.99
CA ILE A 4 -24.91 -1.33 14.28
C ILE A 4 -25.44 -0.35 13.23
N GLU A 5 -25.04 0.92 13.33
CA GLU A 5 -25.59 1.98 12.48
C GLU A 5 -24.81 2.15 11.16
N ARG A 6 -23.49 2.16 11.23
CA ARG A 6 -22.60 2.39 10.09
C ARG A 6 -21.22 1.80 10.34
N LEU A 7 -20.33 1.86 9.35
CA LEU A 7 -18.91 1.52 9.50
C LEU A 7 -18.05 2.78 9.73
N ASP A 8 -16.96 2.60 10.48
CA ASP A 8 -15.88 3.58 10.52
C ASP A 8 -14.91 3.37 9.35
N HIS A 9 -13.87 4.22 9.25
CA HIS A 9 -12.88 4.11 8.19
C HIS A 9 -11.88 2.94 8.35
N GLN A 10 -12.00 2.16 9.40
CA GLN A 10 -11.24 0.91 9.59
C GLN A 10 -12.10 -0.35 9.38
N GLY A 11 -13.35 -0.18 8.93
CA GLY A 11 -14.29 -1.26 8.67
C GLY A 11 -14.92 -1.85 9.94
N ARG A 12 -14.86 -1.13 11.08
CA ARG A 12 -15.51 -1.52 12.32
C ARG A 12 -16.93 -0.98 12.36
N GLY A 13 -17.88 -1.76 12.87
CA GLY A 13 -19.23 -1.28 13.13
C GLY A 13 -19.24 -0.17 14.19
N ILE A 14 -20.11 0.81 14.00
CA ILE A 14 -20.37 1.87 14.99
C ILE A 14 -21.74 1.62 15.63
N ALA A 15 -21.75 1.58 16.95
CA ALA A 15 -22.93 1.51 17.78
C ALA A 15 -22.85 2.52 18.92
N TYR A 16 -23.94 2.77 19.62
CA TYR A 16 -23.97 3.60 20.82
C TYR A 16 -24.43 2.77 22.01
N ILE A 17 -23.68 2.84 23.12
CA ILE A 17 -24.00 2.22 24.40
C ILE A 17 -23.92 3.33 25.45
N ASP A 18 -25.02 3.59 26.13
CA ASP A 18 -25.13 4.67 27.13
C ASP A 18 -24.61 6.01 26.57
N ASP A 19 -25.12 6.38 25.38
CA ASP A 19 -24.72 7.57 24.60
C ASP A 19 -23.25 7.66 24.21
N LYS A 20 -22.48 6.58 24.42
CA LYS A 20 -21.07 6.52 24.11
C LYS A 20 -20.83 5.74 22.82
N ILE A 21 -20.11 6.38 21.88
CA ILE A 21 -19.72 5.72 20.64
C ILE A 21 -18.90 4.45 20.93
N THR A 22 -19.29 3.36 20.30
CA THR A 22 -18.66 2.05 20.47
C THR A 22 -18.24 1.50 19.11
N PHE A 23 -16.95 1.26 18.93
CA PHE A 23 -16.38 0.62 17.73
C PHE A 23 -16.37 -0.88 17.91
N VAL A 24 -17.06 -1.60 17.03
CA VAL A 24 -17.29 -3.04 17.15
C VAL A 24 -16.62 -3.78 15.99
N GLU A 25 -15.63 -4.61 16.31
CA GLU A 25 -14.94 -5.44 15.30
C GLU A 25 -15.91 -6.45 14.66
N ASN A 26 -15.72 -6.69 13.36
CA ASN A 26 -16.47 -7.68 12.58
C ASN A 26 -17.99 -7.48 12.56
N ALA A 27 -18.49 -6.28 12.81
CA ALA A 27 -19.92 -5.97 12.81
C ALA A 27 -20.30 -5.16 11.57
N LEU A 28 -21.51 -5.41 11.01
CA LEU A 28 -22.02 -4.75 9.81
C LEU A 28 -23.24 -3.89 10.13
N PRO A 29 -23.46 -2.81 9.36
CA PRO A 29 -24.66 -1.99 9.48
C PRO A 29 -25.94 -2.81 9.35
N GLY A 30 -26.91 -2.49 10.20
CA GLY A 30 -28.20 -3.18 10.29
C GLY A 30 -28.19 -4.44 11.14
N GLU A 31 -27.04 -4.91 11.61
CA GLU A 31 -26.98 -6.04 12.55
C GLU A 31 -27.43 -5.63 13.95
N GLU A 32 -28.16 -6.52 14.62
CA GLU A 32 -28.45 -6.44 16.05
C GLU A 32 -27.55 -7.45 16.78
N VAL A 33 -26.76 -6.94 17.74
CA VAL A 33 -25.72 -7.73 18.40
C VAL A 33 -25.70 -7.52 19.91
N LEU A 34 -25.20 -8.51 20.65
CA LEU A 34 -24.65 -8.33 21.98
C LEU A 34 -23.17 -8.00 21.83
N ILE A 35 -22.73 -6.95 22.50
CA ILE A 35 -21.35 -6.46 22.39
C ILE A 35 -20.63 -6.74 23.71
N LYS A 36 -19.48 -7.39 23.63
CA LYS A 36 -18.52 -7.49 24.72
C LYS A 36 -17.52 -6.33 24.60
N ILE A 37 -17.53 -5.41 25.57
CA ILE A 37 -16.56 -4.31 25.62
C ILE A 37 -15.19 -4.86 25.97
N THR A 38 -14.21 -4.58 25.11
CA THR A 38 -12.81 -5.00 25.30
C THR A 38 -11.94 -3.87 25.85
N ASN A 39 -12.32 -2.61 25.55
CA ASN A 39 -11.59 -1.44 26.05
C ASN A 39 -12.56 -0.24 26.18
N SER A 40 -12.50 0.46 27.31
CA SER A 40 -13.31 1.64 27.55
C SER A 40 -12.43 2.88 27.77
N LYS A 41 -12.56 3.87 26.92
CA LYS A 41 -11.91 5.18 27.01
C LYS A 41 -12.91 6.25 27.42
N LYS A 42 -12.45 7.44 27.80
CA LYS A 42 -13.34 8.53 28.23
C LYS A 42 -14.41 8.88 27.18
N LYS A 43 -14.04 8.89 25.88
CA LYS A 43 -14.92 9.37 24.78
C LYS A 43 -15.52 8.24 23.95
N TYR A 44 -15.03 7.00 24.00
CA TYR A 44 -15.48 5.90 23.18
C TYR A 44 -15.19 4.54 23.83
N ASN A 45 -15.89 3.52 23.37
CA ASN A 45 -15.60 2.14 23.69
C ASN A 45 -15.07 1.40 22.45
N GLU A 46 -14.36 0.31 22.70
CA GLU A 46 -14.04 -0.69 21.70
C GLU A 46 -14.61 -2.04 22.17
N GLY A 47 -15.14 -2.81 21.24
CA GLY A 47 -15.74 -4.10 21.56
C GLY A 47 -15.69 -5.07 20.40
N ILE A 48 -16.10 -6.28 20.69
CA ILE A 48 -16.29 -7.37 19.74
C ILE A 48 -17.73 -7.85 19.83
N VAL A 49 -18.22 -8.47 18.76
CA VAL A 49 -19.53 -9.13 18.81
C VAL A 49 -19.43 -10.37 19.70
N ASP A 50 -20.24 -10.43 20.75
CA ASP A 50 -20.37 -11.60 21.62
C ASP A 50 -21.41 -12.57 21.01
N LYS A 51 -22.54 -12.03 20.52
CA LYS A 51 -23.59 -12.82 19.87
C LYS A 51 -24.33 -11.98 18.84
N TYR A 52 -24.58 -12.56 17.66
CA TYR A 52 -25.48 -12.01 16.65
C TYR A 52 -26.92 -12.39 17.00
N ILE A 53 -27.79 -11.41 17.13
CA ILE A 53 -29.25 -11.60 17.29
C ILE A 53 -29.88 -11.59 15.91
N GLN A 54 -29.51 -10.58 15.09
CA GLN A 54 -29.90 -10.48 13.69
C GLN A 54 -28.67 -10.16 12.86
N LYS A 55 -28.41 -10.94 11.80
CA LYS A 55 -27.31 -10.70 10.86
C LYS A 55 -27.77 -9.83 9.69
N SER A 56 -26.87 -9.04 9.15
CA SER A 56 -27.07 -8.30 7.90
C SER A 56 -27.10 -9.26 6.70
N GLU A 57 -27.94 -8.97 5.70
CA GLU A 57 -27.93 -9.68 4.40
C GLU A 57 -26.62 -9.50 3.63
N LYS A 58 -25.86 -8.41 3.92
CA LYS A 58 -24.53 -8.15 3.35
C LYS A 58 -23.43 -9.03 3.94
N ARG A 59 -23.72 -9.78 5.00
CA ARG A 59 -22.76 -10.68 5.62
C ARG A 59 -22.62 -11.96 4.83
N ILE A 60 -21.38 -12.31 4.51
CA ILE A 60 -21.06 -13.62 3.92
C ILE A 60 -20.40 -14.52 4.97
N ASP A 61 -20.50 -15.82 4.75
CA ASP A 61 -19.81 -16.79 5.58
C ASP A 61 -18.30 -16.64 5.44
N ASN A 62 -17.63 -16.77 6.57
CA ASN A 62 -16.20 -16.57 6.61
C ASN A 62 -15.44 -17.78 6.04
N VAL A 63 -14.73 -17.55 4.94
CA VAL A 63 -13.94 -18.57 4.23
C VAL A 63 -12.54 -18.77 4.81
N CYS A 64 -12.10 -17.90 5.73
CA CYS A 64 -10.79 -17.99 6.37
C CYS A 64 -10.92 -18.41 7.83
N PRO A 65 -10.40 -19.57 8.23
CA PRO A 65 -10.53 -20.07 9.62
C PRO A 65 -9.81 -19.17 10.65
N PHE A 66 -8.87 -18.34 10.20
CA PHE A 66 -8.09 -17.44 11.06
C PHE A 66 -8.63 -16.01 11.13
N TYR A 67 -9.74 -15.71 10.44
CA TYR A 67 -10.21 -14.32 10.29
C TYR A 67 -10.54 -13.62 11.61
N GLU A 68 -11.08 -14.33 12.58
CA GLU A 68 -11.45 -13.75 13.87
C GLU A 68 -10.22 -13.38 14.71
N SER A 69 -9.16 -14.17 14.62
CA SER A 69 -7.93 -13.97 15.40
C SER A 69 -6.86 -13.18 14.64
N CYS A 70 -6.65 -13.50 13.36
CA CYS A 70 -5.59 -12.88 12.55
C CYS A 70 -5.85 -11.40 12.25
N GLY A 71 -4.83 -10.55 12.40
CA GLY A 71 -4.89 -9.13 12.10
C GLY A 71 -4.79 -8.75 10.62
N GLY A 72 -4.65 -9.72 9.69
CA GLY A 72 -4.34 -9.44 8.29
C GLY A 72 -5.50 -8.92 7.44
N CYS A 73 -6.74 -9.35 7.71
CA CYS A 73 -7.95 -8.94 7.00
C CYS A 73 -8.96 -8.30 7.97
N ASN A 74 -9.75 -7.33 7.46
CA ASN A 74 -10.64 -6.56 8.32
C ASN A 74 -12.11 -6.60 7.87
N ILE A 75 -12.37 -6.81 6.56
CA ILE A 75 -13.70 -6.75 5.96
C ILE A 75 -14.03 -7.98 5.11
N LEU A 76 -13.37 -9.12 5.39
CA LEU A 76 -13.59 -10.39 4.69
C LEU A 76 -15.01 -10.95 4.90
N HIS A 77 -15.72 -10.50 5.92
CA HIS A 77 -17.10 -10.88 6.22
C HIS A 77 -18.16 -10.14 5.38
N MET A 78 -17.71 -9.31 4.41
CA MET A 78 -18.55 -8.63 3.44
C MET A 78 -18.39 -9.22 2.05
N SER A 79 -19.45 -9.21 1.24
CA SER A 79 -19.30 -9.51 -0.20
C SER A 79 -18.33 -8.52 -0.85
N TYR A 80 -17.71 -8.93 -1.95
CA TYR A 80 -16.73 -8.05 -2.61
C TYR A 80 -17.36 -6.74 -3.12
N ASN A 81 -18.60 -6.80 -3.60
CA ASN A 81 -19.31 -5.59 -4.01
C ASN A 81 -19.57 -4.65 -2.83
N ASP A 82 -19.93 -5.18 -1.66
CA ASP A 82 -20.10 -4.38 -0.45
C ASP A 82 -18.76 -3.79 0.05
N GLN A 83 -17.65 -4.52 -0.11
CA GLN A 83 -16.31 -3.97 0.17
C GLN A 83 -15.99 -2.78 -0.72
N LEU A 84 -16.33 -2.84 -2.01
CA LEU A 84 -16.11 -1.74 -2.97
C LEU A 84 -17.00 -0.53 -2.61
N GLU A 85 -18.28 -0.76 -2.34
CA GLU A 85 -19.21 0.29 -1.90
C GLU A 85 -18.71 0.98 -0.62
N TYR A 86 -18.29 0.20 0.36
CA TYR A 86 -17.71 0.72 1.60
C TYR A 86 -16.48 1.60 1.34
N LYS A 87 -15.56 1.15 0.49
CA LYS A 87 -14.34 1.89 0.15
C LYS A 87 -14.64 3.18 -0.61
N GLU A 88 -15.58 3.16 -1.56
CA GLU A 88 -16.03 4.36 -2.27
C GLU A 88 -16.65 5.38 -1.30
N ASN A 89 -17.58 4.94 -0.45
CA ASN A 89 -18.25 5.81 0.51
C ASN A 89 -17.26 6.40 1.53
N LYS A 90 -16.31 5.60 2.00
CA LYS A 90 -15.20 6.07 2.85
C LYS A 90 -14.42 7.22 2.21
N ILE A 91 -14.05 7.09 0.92
CA ILE A 91 -13.32 8.16 0.22
C ILE A 91 -14.21 9.40 0.05
N LYS A 92 -15.48 9.23 -0.35
CA LYS A 92 -16.44 10.33 -0.48
C LYS A 92 -16.58 11.12 0.82
N ASP A 93 -16.81 10.43 1.93
CA ASP A 93 -17.00 11.06 3.24
C ASP A 93 -15.76 11.85 3.69
N ILE A 94 -14.57 11.25 3.52
CA ILE A 94 -13.31 11.88 3.91
C ILE A 94 -13.02 13.10 3.02
N MET A 95 -13.14 12.97 1.71
CA MET A 95 -12.86 14.05 0.76
C MET A 95 -13.82 15.22 0.93
N LYS A 96 -15.11 14.93 1.11
CA LYS A 96 -16.13 15.96 1.41
C LYS A 96 -15.83 16.67 2.72
N LYS A 97 -15.59 15.91 3.78
CA LYS A 97 -15.40 16.46 5.14
C LYS A 97 -14.15 17.31 5.28
N TYR A 98 -13.02 16.88 4.72
CA TYR A 98 -11.72 17.48 4.99
C TYR A 98 -11.17 18.35 3.86
N ALA A 99 -11.58 18.10 2.61
CA ALA A 99 -11.10 18.83 1.44
C ALA A 99 -12.21 19.55 0.65
N ASN A 100 -13.49 19.40 1.04
CA ASN A 100 -14.65 19.94 0.34
C ASN A 100 -14.71 19.50 -1.14
N ILE A 101 -14.38 18.23 -1.39
CA ILE A 101 -14.41 17.60 -2.72
C ILE A 101 -15.57 16.61 -2.77
N ASP A 102 -16.53 16.84 -3.68
CA ASP A 102 -17.71 16.00 -3.86
C ASP A 102 -17.58 15.01 -5.04
N LYS A 103 -16.76 15.36 -6.06
CA LYS A 103 -16.60 14.54 -7.24
C LYS A 103 -15.57 13.44 -7.01
N ILE A 104 -16.05 12.21 -6.84
CA ILE A 104 -15.24 11.01 -6.69
C ILE A 104 -15.64 10.00 -7.77
N SER A 105 -14.68 9.52 -8.51
CA SER A 105 -14.89 8.47 -9.51
C SER A 105 -15.19 7.12 -8.87
N LYS A 106 -15.76 6.18 -9.66
CA LYS A 106 -15.95 4.81 -9.20
C LYS A 106 -14.62 4.14 -8.92
N ILE A 107 -14.60 3.28 -7.90
CA ILE A 107 -13.42 2.52 -7.51
C ILE A 107 -12.99 1.55 -8.62
N ILE A 108 -11.68 1.53 -8.90
CA ILE A 108 -11.10 0.52 -9.79
C ILE A 108 -11.01 -0.79 -9.02
N LYS A 109 -11.87 -1.74 -9.41
CA LYS A 109 -11.95 -3.06 -8.78
C LYS A 109 -10.72 -3.91 -9.07
N CYS A 110 -10.37 -4.78 -8.12
CA CYS A 110 -9.40 -5.84 -8.30
C CYS A 110 -10.09 -7.08 -8.91
N ASP A 111 -9.46 -7.72 -9.89
CA ASP A 111 -10.04 -8.92 -10.51
C ASP A 111 -9.89 -10.14 -9.60
N LYS A 112 -8.80 -10.21 -8.82
CA LYS A 112 -8.52 -11.28 -7.87
C LYS A 112 -8.69 -10.79 -6.44
N GLN A 113 -9.65 -11.33 -5.70
CA GLN A 113 -9.84 -11.02 -4.28
C GLN A 113 -8.95 -11.86 -3.36
N PHE A 114 -8.40 -12.96 -3.88
CA PHE A 114 -7.53 -13.92 -3.20
C PHE A 114 -6.26 -14.15 -4.03
N ASN A 115 -5.22 -14.67 -3.39
CA ASN A 115 -3.93 -15.03 -4.01
C ASN A 115 -3.28 -13.90 -4.83
N TYR A 116 -3.58 -12.65 -4.48
CA TYR A 116 -3.08 -11.48 -5.20
C TYR A 116 -1.75 -10.95 -4.64
N ARG A 117 -1.45 -11.28 -3.36
CA ARG A 117 -0.36 -10.65 -2.64
C ARG A 117 0.96 -11.34 -2.92
N ASN A 118 1.87 -10.60 -3.55
CA ASN A 118 3.20 -11.04 -3.97
C ASN A 118 4.31 -10.80 -2.93
N LYS A 119 3.95 -10.39 -1.71
CA LYS A 119 4.88 -10.21 -0.59
C LYS A 119 4.16 -10.49 0.72
N VAL A 120 4.78 -11.28 1.58
CA VAL A 120 4.32 -11.53 2.94
C VAL A 120 5.48 -11.41 3.91
N THR A 121 5.21 -10.84 5.08
CA THR A 121 6.14 -10.81 6.22
C THR A 121 5.45 -11.47 7.41
N LEU A 122 6.05 -12.50 7.95
CA LEU A 122 5.52 -13.34 9.02
C LEU A 122 6.48 -13.34 10.21
N LYS A 123 5.93 -13.36 11.39
CA LYS A 123 6.70 -13.49 12.62
C LYS A 123 6.97 -14.97 12.93
N VAL A 124 8.09 -15.20 13.60
CA VAL A 124 8.50 -16.53 14.03
C VAL A 124 8.78 -16.50 15.54
N GLU A 125 8.11 -17.37 16.27
CA GLU A 125 8.30 -17.53 17.71
C GLU A 125 8.03 -19.00 18.08
N ASN A 126 8.93 -19.65 18.83
CA ASN A 126 8.80 -21.04 19.28
C ASN A 126 8.46 -22.03 18.14
N ASN A 127 9.11 -21.89 16.99
CA ASN A 127 8.84 -22.66 15.75
C ASN A 127 7.43 -22.44 15.14
N ILE A 128 6.68 -21.47 15.62
CA ILE A 128 5.41 -21.06 15.03
C ILE A 128 5.68 -19.96 14.01
N ILE A 129 5.10 -20.07 12.83
CA ILE A 129 5.10 -19.03 11.78
C ILE A 129 3.70 -18.47 11.64
N GLY A 130 3.54 -17.15 11.73
CA GLY A 130 2.22 -16.57 11.64
C GLY A 130 2.16 -15.05 11.63
N TYR A 131 0.96 -14.54 11.78
CA TYR A 131 0.70 -13.12 12.01
C TYR A 131 0.36 -12.86 13.46
N TYR A 132 0.56 -11.65 13.91
CA TYR A 132 0.03 -11.24 15.20
C TYR A 132 -1.50 -11.25 15.20
N GLU A 133 -2.06 -11.68 16.32
CA GLU A 133 -3.46 -11.54 16.62
C GLU A 133 -3.87 -10.05 16.62
N LYS A 134 -5.14 -9.77 16.33
CA LYS A 134 -5.67 -8.40 16.39
C LYS A 134 -5.44 -7.79 17.76
N LYS A 135 -4.78 -6.62 17.79
CA LYS A 135 -4.51 -5.83 19.01
C LYS A 135 -3.70 -6.57 20.09
N SER A 136 -2.97 -7.60 19.73
CA SER A 136 -2.06 -8.31 20.65
C SER A 136 -0.73 -8.65 19.95
N TYR A 137 0.22 -9.15 20.73
CA TYR A 137 1.48 -9.71 20.22
C TYR A 137 1.47 -11.25 20.22
N ASN A 138 0.32 -11.87 20.49
CA ASN A 138 0.19 -13.33 20.37
C ASN A 138 0.27 -13.72 18.89
N LEU A 139 0.95 -14.81 18.62
CA LEU A 139 1.13 -15.28 17.26
C LEU A 139 0.04 -16.28 16.87
N VAL A 140 -0.68 -15.98 15.81
CA VAL A 140 -1.66 -16.89 15.19
C VAL A 140 -0.90 -17.81 14.24
N ASN A 141 -0.82 -19.10 14.57
CA ASN A 141 -0.21 -20.09 13.69
C ASN A 141 -1.09 -20.32 12.47
N ILE A 142 -0.64 -19.87 11.31
CA ILE A 142 -1.40 -19.99 10.05
C ILE A 142 -0.89 -21.14 9.20
N ASP A 143 -1.79 -21.98 8.72
CA ASP A 143 -1.48 -23.04 7.75
C ASP A 143 -1.75 -22.61 6.32
N LYS A 144 -2.70 -21.68 6.14
CA LYS A 144 -3.08 -21.12 4.85
C LYS A 144 -3.56 -19.68 4.99
N CYS A 145 -2.96 -18.80 4.21
CA CYS A 145 -3.45 -17.43 4.04
C CYS A 145 -4.07 -17.28 2.65
N LEU A 146 -5.33 -16.84 2.58
CA LEU A 146 -6.07 -16.79 1.31
C LEU A 146 -5.63 -15.66 0.39
N ILE A 147 -5.07 -14.58 0.92
CA ILE A 147 -4.72 -13.40 0.13
C ILE A 147 -3.30 -13.44 -0.46
N ILE A 148 -2.40 -14.27 0.10
CA ILE A 148 -1.03 -14.42 -0.44
C ILE A 148 -1.00 -15.40 -1.61
N ASP A 149 0.07 -15.34 -2.40
CA ASP A 149 0.34 -16.32 -3.44
C ASP A 149 0.30 -17.75 -2.88
N ASN A 150 -0.29 -18.69 -3.60
CA ASN A 150 -0.42 -20.08 -3.16
C ASN A 150 0.94 -20.76 -2.93
N GLU A 151 1.95 -20.40 -3.70
CA GLU A 151 3.30 -20.93 -3.53
C GLU A 151 3.86 -20.53 -2.14
N PHE A 152 3.55 -19.34 -1.66
CA PHE A 152 4.00 -18.90 -0.32
C PHE A 152 3.40 -19.75 0.80
N ASN A 153 2.14 -20.17 0.67
CA ASN A 153 1.54 -21.10 1.63
C ASN A 153 2.30 -22.42 1.69
N LYS A 154 2.75 -22.96 0.54
CA LYS A 154 3.58 -24.15 0.48
C LYS A 154 4.93 -23.95 1.17
N ILE A 155 5.61 -22.85 0.85
CA ILE A 155 6.91 -22.50 1.46
C ILE A 155 6.76 -22.37 2.99
N ILE A 156 5.72 -21.69 3.48
CA ILE A 156 5.46 -21.52 4.91
C ILE A 156 5.30 -22.89 5.61
N ASN A 157 4.51 -23.80 5.03
CA ASN A 157 4.27 -25.11 5.60
C ASN A 157 5.51 -26.01 5.55
N ASP A 158 6.35 -25.86 4.53
CA ASP A 158 7.62 -26.59 4.47
C ASP A 158 8.62 -26.05 5.50
N LEU A 159 8.70 -24.71 5.67
CA LEU A 159 9.57 -24.08 6.67
C LEU A 159 9.24 -24.50 8.12
N LYS A 160 7.97 -24.77 8.42
CA LYS A 160 7.55 -25.27 9.76
C LYS A 160 8.15 -26.64 10.12
N LYS A 161 8.65 -27.40 9.15
CA LYS A 161 9.29 -28.70 9.36
C LYS A 161 10.76 -28.55 9.79
N PHE A 162 11.34 -27.37 9.68
CA PHE A 162 12.74 -27.10 9.99
C PHE A 162 12.91 -26.44 11.35
N ASN A 163 14.14 -26.43 11.83
CA ASN A 163 14.50 -25.69 13.03
C ASN A 163 14.57 -24.18 12.70
N LEU A 164 13.70 -23.40 13.34
CA LEU A 164 13.60 -21.96 13.15
C LEU A 164 14.26 -21.15 14.28
N ASN A 165 15.08 -21.77 15.10
CA ASN A 165 15.78 -21.09 16.18
C ASN A 165 16.59 -19.88 15.66
N ASN A 166 16.53 -18.77 16.42
CA ASN A 166 17.13 -17.47 16.08
C ASN A 166 16.54 -16.77 14.85
N ILE A 167 15.53 -17.33 14.18
CA ILE A 167 14.74 -16.60 13.17
C ILE A 167 13.59 -15.94 13.92
N TYR A 168 13.43 -14.62 13.78
CA TYR A 168 12.32 -13.89 14.42
C TYR A 168 11.30 -13.36 13.42
N GLU A 169 11.67 -13.33 12.13
CA GLU A 169 10.79 -12.88 11.06
C GLU A 169 11.21 -13.53 9.74
N ILE A 170 10.25 -13.78 8.88
CA ILE A 170 10.43 -14.33 7.54
C ILE A 170 9.70 -13.41 6.55
N MET A 171 10.35 -13.07 5.46
CA MET A 171 9.70 -12.41 4.33
C MET A 171 9.79 -13.29 3.09
N ILE A 172 8.66 -13.56 2.45
CA ILE A 172 8.60 -14.23 1.16
C ILE A 172 8.07 -13.22 0.14
N ARG A 173 8.70 -13.18 -1.03
CA ARG A 173 8.39 -12.21 -2.07
C ARG A 173 8.64 -12.80 -3.46
N ASN A 174 7.76 -12.45 -4.40
CA ASN A 174 7.99 -12.55 -5.85
C ASN A 174 7.52 -11.26 -6.54
N ILE A 175 7.64 -11.19 -7.86
CA ILE A 175 6.99 -10.16 -8.71
C ILE A 175 6.01 -10.86 -9.64
N ASP A 176 6.49 -11.96 -10.22
CA ASP A 176 5.77 -12.95 -10.99
C ASP A 176 6.15 -14.34 -10.46
N SER A 177 5.60 -15.40 -11.03
CA SER A 177 5.81 -16.77 -10.55
C SER A 177 7.22 -17.34 -10.79
N ASP A 178 8.08 -16.62 -11.52
CA ASP A 178 9.35 -17.18 -11.98
C ASP A 178 10.48 -17.09 -10.94
N ASN A 179 10.43 -16.13 -10.02
CA ASN A 179 11.49 -15.88 -9.06
C ASN A 179 10.94 -15.56 -7.67
N THR A 180 11.05 -16.50 -6.76
CA THR A 180 10.69 -16.30 -5.35
C THR A 180 11.93 -16.09 -4.50
N ALA A 181 11.89 -15.09 -3.62
CA ALA A 181 12.90 -14.87 -2.59
C ALA A 181 12.34 -15.11 -1.20
N LEU A 182 13.12 -15.81 -0.40
CA LEU A 182 12.94 -15.98 1.03
C LEU A 182 14.00 -15.15 1.77
N THR A 183 13.58 -14.25 2.62
CA THR A 183 14.46 -13.47 3.49
C THR A 183 14.23 -13.87 4.94
N LEU A 184 15.27 -14.37 5.60
CA LEU A 184 15.28 -14.71 7.01
C LEU A 184 15.85 -13.54 7.80
N TYR A 185 15.14 -13.08 8.81
CA TYR A 185 15.62 -12.10 9.77
C TYR A 185 16.08 -12.84 11.03
N LEU A 186 17.38 -12.76 11.31
CA LEU A 186 18.07 -13.56 12.34
C LEU A 186 18.44 -12.69 13.55
N GLN A 187 18.21 -13.22 14.77
CA GLN A 187 18.69 -12.57 16.00
C GLN A 187 20.21 -12.53 16.06
N LYS A 188 20.86 -13.61 15.62
CA LYS A 188 22.30 -13.76 15.52
C LYS A 188 22.66 -14.62 14.32
N ASP A 189 23.91 -14.60 13.92
CA ASP A 189 24.41 -15.44 12.84
C ASP A 189 24.16 -16.93 13.17
N THR A 190 23.41 -17.58 12.30
CA THR A 190 22.92 -18.94 12.52
C THR A 190 23.03 -19.75 11.25
N ASN A 191 23.53 -20.95 11.39
CA ASN A 191 23.57 -21.90 10.29
C ASN A 191 22.18 -22.49 10.06
N CYS A 192 21.63 -22.27 8.87
CA CYS A 192 20.28 -22.72 8.46
C CYS A 192 20.37 -23.77 7.35
N ILE A 193 21.23 -24.82 7.51
CA ILE A 193 21.57 -25.80 6.46
C ILE A 193 20.31 -26.37 5.78
N GLN A 194 19.33 -26.82 6.55
CA GLN A 194 18.10 -27.41 5.99
C GLN A 194 17.32 -26.40 5.12
N ILE A 195 17.27 -25.13 5.54
CA ILE A 195 16.60 -24.08 4.74
C ILE A 195 17.44 -23.72 3.52
N ASP A 196 18.78 -23.69 3.63
CA ASP A 196 19.70 -23.47 2.51
C ASP A 196 19.50 -24.55 1.42
N GLU A 197 19.46 -25.84 1.82
CA GLU A 197 19.23 -26.97 0.93
C GLU A 197 17.83 -26.94 0.29
N TYR A 198 16.80 -26.64 1.10
CA TYR A 198 15.43 -26.46 0.63
C TYR A 198 15.34 -25.37 -0.45
N CYS A 199 15.93 -24.22 -0.19
CA CYS A 199 15.91 -23.08 -1.12
C CYS A 199 16.63 -23.44 -2.44
N LYS A 200 17.80 -24.08 -2.36
CA LYS A 200 18.54 -24.56 -3.56
C LYS A 200 17.71 -25.54 -4.38
N LYS A 201 17.09 -26.52 -3.73
CA LYS A 201 16.28 -27.56 -4.39
C LYS A 201 15.05 -26.96 -5.10
N ASN A 202 14.45 -25.92 -4.52
CA ASN A 202 13.23 -25.28 -5.04
C ASN A 202 13.49 -23.99 -5.83
N ASN A 203 14.74 -23.69 -6.17
CA ASN A 203 15.15 -22.47 -6.88
C ASN A 203 14.67 -21.16 -6.22
N ILE A 204 14.70 -21.12 -4.88
CA ILE A 204 14.33 -19.96 -4.07
C ILE A 204 15.59 -19.15 -3.73
N ILE A 205 15.56 -17.86 -3.99
CA ILE A 205 16.64 -16.93 -3.60
C ILE A 205 16.60 -16.75 -2.08
N LEU A 206 17.66 -17.18 -1.39
CA LEU A 206 17.73 -17.04 0.07
C LEU A 206 18.58 -15.83 0.47
N ASN A 207 17.98 -14.96 1.29
CA ASN A 207 18.63 -13.84 1.93
C ASN A 207 18.63 -14.04 3.46
N LYS A 208 19.73 -13.63 4.12
CA LYS A 208 19.85 -13.67 5.57
C LYS A 208 20.23 -12.27 6.08
N ILE A 209 19.38 -11.69 6.91
CA ILE A 209 19.58 -10.37 7.52
C ILE A 209 19.76 -10.56 9.01
N ILE A 210 20.91 -10.21 9.52
CA ILE A 210 21.28 -10.39 10.93
C ILE A 210 20.99 -9.07 11.66
N LYS A 211 20.28 -9.16 12.79
CA LYS A 211 19.99 -8.01 13.64
C LYS A 211 21.28 -7.26 14.02
N ASN A 212 21.26 -5.94 13.94
CA ASN A 212 22.38 -5.05 14.23
C ASN A 212 23.62 -5.27 13.35
N LYS A 213 23.51 -5.91 12.19
CA LYS A 213 24.55 -5.97 11.18
C LYS A 213 24.06 -5.38 9.86
N ASP A 214 24.93 -4.70 9.13
CA ASP A 214 24.64 -4.20 7.80
C ASP A 214 24.38 -5.36 6.82
N PHE A 215 23.25 -5.30 6.13
CA PHE A 215 22.94 -6.24 5.06
C PHE A 215 23.58 -5.78 3.76
N LYS A 216 24.52 -6.56 3.24
CA LYS A 216 25.12 -6.31 1.92
C LYS A 216 24.30 -7.01 0.85
N CYS A 217 23.45 -6.27 0.19
CA CYS A 217 22.73 -6.75 -0.99
C CYS A 217 23.69 -6.95 -2.17
N ASN A 218 23.60 -8.08 -2.82
CA ASN A 218 24.34 -8.37 -4.05
C ASN A 218 23.37 -8.81 -5.16
N GLU A 219 23.87 -9.00 -6.38
CA GLU A 219 23.01 -9.37 -7.53
C GLU A 219 22.22 -10.68 -7.31
N LYS A 220 22.77 -11.65 -6.58
CA LYS A 220 22.09 -12.92 -6.26
C LYS A 220 21.01 -12.78 -5.18
N SER A 221 20.97 -11.64 -4.49
CA SER A 221 19.96 -11.35 -3.47
C SER A 221 18.66 -10.79 -4.03
N LYS A 222 18.68 -10.35 -5.28
CA LYS A 222 17.60 -9.60 -5.93
C LYS A 222 16.66 -10.53 -6.69
N ILE A 223 15.38 -10.17 -6.71
CA ILE A 223 14.38 -10.79 -7.58
C ILE A 223 14.24 -9.97 -8.86
N ILE A 224 13.88 -10.67 -9.93
CA ILE A 224 13.58 -10.07 -11.24
C ILE A 224 12.16 -10.49 -11.60
N GLY A 225 11.36 -9.58 -12.13
CA GLY A 225 10.02 -9.91 -12.62
C GLY A 225 9.47 -8.85 -13.56
N LYS A 226 8.29 -9.10 -14.08
CA LYS A 226 7.59 -8.24 -15.04
C LYS A 226 6.45 -7.48 -14.39
N LEU A 227 6.29 -6.22 -14.77
CA LEU A 227 5.14 -5.40 -14.49
C LEU A 227 4.67 -4.77 -15.82
N GLY A 228 3.59 -5.30 -16.38
CA GLY A 228 3.21 -4.98 -17.75
C GLY A 228 4.32 -5.34 -18.75
N ASN A 229 4.71 -4.36 -19.55
CA ASN A 229 5.77 -4.52 -20.56
C ASN A 229 7.20 -4.28 -20.03
N PHE A 230 7.34 -3.94 -18.75
CA PHE A 230 8.61 -3.59 -18.14
C PHE A 230 9.14 -4.70 -17.23
N LYS A 231 10.48 -4.84 -17.19
CA LYS A 231 11.18 -5.73 -16.26
C LYS A 231 11.70 -4.91 -15.08
N PHE A 232 11.60 -5.45 -13.88
CA PHE A 232 12.12 -4.81 -12.68
C PHE A 232 12.98 -5.77 -11.88
N ILE A 233 14.11 -5.25 -11.42
CA ILE A 233 14.97 -5.88 -10.42
C ILE A 233 14.69 -5.18 -9.09
N ILE A 234 14.52 -5.96 -8.02
CA ILE A 234 14.16 -5.43 -6.70
C ILE A 234 15.05 -6.07 -5.65
N SER A 235 15.72 -5.24 -4.88
CA SER A 235 16.48 -5.65 -3.70
C SER A 235 15.54 -6.12 -2.56
N PRO A 236 15.98 -7.00 -1.66
CA PRO A 236 15.14 -7.56 -0.60
C PRO A 236 14.42 -6.51 0.24
N LEU A 237 15.07 -5.40 0.57
CA LEU A 237 14.52 -4.34 1.42
C LEU A 237 13.81 -3.22 0.64
N SER A 238 13.94 -3.18 -0.69
CA SER A 238 13.28 -2.14 -1.50
C SER A 238 11.76 -2.32 -1.49
N PHE A 239 11.05 -1.18 -1.47
CA PHE A 239 9.59 -1.17 -1.63
C PHE A 239 9.21 -1.56 -3.07
N PHE A 240 8.12 -2.30 -3.18
CA PHE A 240 7.44 -2.60 -4.43
C PHE A 240 5.99 -2.95 -4.12
N GLN A 241 5.07 -2.59 -4.99
CA GLN A 241 3.63 -2.84 -4.80
C GLN A 241 3.33 -4.34 -4.66
N VAL A 242 2.43 -4.69 -3.74
CA VAL A 242 2.21 -6.09 -3.33
C VAL A 242 1.13 -6.81 -4.13
N ASN A 243 0.50 -6.17 -5.09
CA ASN A 243 -0.52 -6.72 -5.98
C ASN A 243 -0.18 -6.35 -7.42
N THR A 244 0.52 -7.23 -8.13
CA THR A 244 1.08 -6.97 -9.46
C THR A 244 0.02 -6.58 -10.48
N ASP A 245 -1.08 -7.35 -10.57
CA ASP A 245 -2.16 -7.11 -11.54
C ASP A 245 -2.83 -5.74 -11.29
N GLN A 246 -3.07 -5.42 -10.03
CA GLN A 246 -3.72 -4.16 -9.67
C GLN A 246 -2.78 -2.96 -9.77
N THR A 247 -1.46 -3.18 -9.65
CA THR A 247 -0.45 -2.14 -9.87
C THR A 247 -0.43 -1.67 -11.31
N ILE A 248 -0.64 -2.58 -12.27
CA ILE A 248 -0.76 -2.22 -13.69
C ILE A 248 -1.96 -1.27 -13.88
N LYS A 249 -3.13 -1.60 -13.31
CA LYS A 249 -4.31 -0.73 -13.39
C LYS A 249 -4.08 0.63 -12.71
N LEU A 250 -3.36 0.64 -11.58
CA LEU A 250 -2.97 1.88 -10.90
C LEU A 250 -2.10 2.75 -11.79
N TYR A 251 -1.08 2.16 -12.45
CA TYR A 251 -0.15 2.90 -13.31
C TYR A 251 -0.81 3.35 -14.62
N ASP A 252 -1.69 2.53 -15.20
CA ASP A 252 -2.50 2.95 -16.35
C ASP A 252 -3.40 4.14 -15.99
N LYS A 253 -3.98 4.15 -14.77
CA LYS A 253 -4.77 5.28 -14.29
C LYS A 253 -3.91 6.53 -14.05
N ILE A 254 -2.68 6.37 -13.54
CA ILE A 254 -1.72 7.48 -13.42
C ILE A 254 -1.43 8.08 -14.80
N LEU A 255 -1.17 7.24 -15.82
CA LEU A 255 -0.95 7.70 -17.20
C LEU A 255 -2.18 8.42 -17.77
N GLU A 256 -3.37 7.85 -17.58
CA GLU A 256 -4.61 8.46 -18.05
C GLU A 256 -4.82 9.86 -17.43
N LEU A 257 -4.64 9.99 -16.11
CA LEU A 257 -4.83 11.25 -15.41
C LEU A 257 -3.72 12.28 -15.68
N LEU A 258 -2.48 11.81 -15.86
CA LEU A 258 -1.35 12.67 -16.19
C LEU A 258 -1.50 13.29 -17.58
N GLU A 259 -2.14 12.58 -18.54
CA GLU A 259 -2.22 13.02 -19.93
C GLU A 259 -0.85 13.48 -20.46
N PRO A 260 0.18 12.59 -20.44
CA PRO A 260 1.55 12.98 -20.74
C PRO A 260 1.72 13.32 -22.22
N ASN A 261 2.59 14.29 -22.52
CA ASN A 261 3.00 14.61 -23.88
C ASN A 261 4.54 14.67 -23.98
N LYS A 262 5.05 14.68 -25.20
CA LYS A 262 6.50 14.61 -25.47
C LYS A 262 7.30 15.82 -25.02
N ASP A 263 6.64 16.92 -24.70
CA ASP A 263 7.28 18.15 -24.22
C ASP A 263 7.28 18.24 -22.69
N ASP A 264 6.62 17.28 -22.01
CA ASP A 264 6.55 17.28 -20.56
C ASP A 264 7.90 16.97 -19.91
N ASN A 265 8.31 17.81 -18.98
CA ASN A 265 9.37 17.53 -18.02
C ASN A 265 8.68 17.11 -16.72
N LEU A 266 8.89 15.85 -16.32
CA LEU A 266 8.22 15.22 -15.18
C LEU A 266 9.15 15.12 -13.98
N LEU A 267 8.63 15.48 -12.81
CA LEU A 267 9.25 15.23 -11.53
C LEU A 267 8.50 14.10 -10.80
N ASP A 268 9.19 13.00 -10.49
CA ASP A 268 8.66 11.83 -9.78
C ASP A 268 9.20 11.81 -8.35
N LEU A 269 8.39 12.29 -7.40
CA LEU A 269 8.79 12.42 -6.00
C LEU A 269 8.39 11.17 -5.21
N TYR A 270 9.33 10.70 -4.38
CA TYR A 270 9.22 9.42 -3.65
C TYR A 270 9.21 8.22 -4.62
N CYS A 271 10.07 8.26 -5.64
CA CYS A 271 10.02 7.36 -6.79
C CYS A 271 10.36 5.88 -6.48
N GLY A 272 10.83 5.56 -5.27
CA GLY A 272 11.23 4.20 -4.89
C GLY A 272 12.22 3.58 -5.87
N THR A 273 11.91 2.40 -6.40
CA THR A 273 12.72 1.68 -7.41
C THR A 273 12.49 2.19 -8.84
N GLY A 274 11.88 3.37 -8.98
CA GLY A 274 11.69 4.07 -10.25
C GLY A 274 10.53 3.53 -11.09
N THR A 275 9.63 2.76 -10.51
CA THR A 275 8.60 2.03 -11.26
C THR A 275 7.62 2.93 -12.00
N ILE A 276 7.08 3.97 -11.36
CA ILE A 276 6.15 4.92 -11.99
C ILE A 276 6.90 5.74 -13.05
N GLY A 277 8.06 6.32 -12.70
CA GLY A 277 8.86 7.12 -13.63
C GLY A 277 9.24 6.35 -14.89
N ILE A 278 9.66 5.08 -14.78
CA ILE A 278 9.99 4.20 -15.91
C ILE A 278 8.73 3.91 -16.75
N TYR A 279 7.59 3.65 -16.11
CA TYR A 279 6.32 3.38 -16.80
C TYR A 279 5.86 4.55 -17.68
N VAL A 280 6.14 5.79 -17.24
CA VAL A 280 5.74 7.02 -17.93
C VAL A 280 6.81 7.53 -18.91
N ALA A 281 8.10 7.19 -18.71
CA ALA A 281 9.23 7.82 -19.38
C ALA A 281 9.11 7.93 -20.90
N ASN A 282 8.62 6.86 -21.56
CA ASN A 282 8.44 6.83 -23.01
C ASN A 282 7.33 7.77 -23.54
N LYS A 283 6.60 8.44 -22.66
CA LYS A 283 5.50 9.36 -23.03
C LYS A 283 5.84 10.85 -22.81
N VAL A 284 6.98 11.14 -22.19
CA VAL A 284 7.42 12.48 -21.79
C VAL A 284 8.80 12.82 -22.36
N ASN A 285 9.22 14.09 -22.27
CA ASN A 285 10.55 14.52 -22.67
C ASN A 285 11.61 13.96 -21.72
N LYS A 286 11.48 14.23 -20.43
CA LYS A 286 12.40 13.73 -19.41
C LYS A 286 11.71 13.50 -18.07
N VAL A 287 12.31 12.65 -17.26
CA VAL A 287 11.88 12.38 -15.88
C VAL A 287 13.05 12.60 -14.92
N LEU A 288 12.78 13.24 -13.78
CA LEU A 288 13.67 13.27 -12.63
C LEU A 288 12.99 12.59 -11.46
N GLY A 289 13.52 11.44 -11.02
CA GLY A 289 13.06 10.71 -9.84
C GLY A 289 13.86 11.08 -8.59
N VAL A 290 13.18 11.25 -7.46
CA VAL A 290 13.82 11.57 -6.17
C VAL A 290 13.36 10.56 -5.12
N GLU A 291 14.32 9.91 -4.44
CA GLU A 291 14.08 8.91 -3.40
C GLU A 291 15.20 8.97 -2.35
N ILE A 292 14.85 8.78 -1.09
CA ILE A 292 15.81 8.83 0.02
C ILE A 292 16.57 7.51 0.22
N VAL A 293 15.97 6.38 -0.19
CA VAL A 293 16.53 5.04 0.04
C VAL A 293 17.57 4.72 -1.03
N LYS A 294 18.82 4.61 -0.60
CA LYS A 294 19.97 4.38 -1.50
C LYS A 294 19.83 3.10 -2.35
N ASP A 295 19.40 2.00 -1.74
CA ASP A 295 19.22 0.72 -2.44
C ASP A 295 18.09 0.80 -3.48
N ALA A 296 17.03 1.55 -3.20
CA ALA A 296 15.95 1.77 -4.16
C ALA A 296 16.44 2.56 -5.38
N ILE A 297 17.26 3.61 -5.18
CA ILE A 297 17.88 4.36 -6.29
C ILE A 297 18.88 3.50 -7.07
N HIS A 298 19.63 2.63 -6.40
CA HIS A 298 20.50 1.67 -7.09
C HIS A 298 19.67 0.76 -8.00
N ASP A 299 18.58 0.18 -7.49
CA ASP A 299 17.63 -0.64 -8.25
C ASP A 299 17.00 0.17 -9.40
N ALA A 300 16.57 1.42 -9.17
CA ALA A 300 15.99 2.30 -10.18
C ALA A 300 16.95 2.53 -11.36
N ASN A 301 18.26 2.72 -11.08
CA ASN A 301 19.28 2.88 -12.12
C ASN A 301 19.54 1.58 -12.91
N ILE A 302 19.40 0.41 -12.30
CA ILE A 302 19.44 -0.86 -13.02
C ILE A 302 18.14 -1.01 -13.85
N ASN A 303 17.00 -0.72 -13.26
CA ASN A 303 15.70 -0.85 -13.90
C ASN A 303 15.56 0.00 -15.16
N LYS A 304 16.04 1.26 -15.15
CA LYS A 304 16.06 2.08 -16.36
C LYS A 304 16.91 1.46 -17.49
N LYS A 305 18.06 0.85 -17.14
CA LYS A 305 18.97 0.24 -18.12
C LYS A 305 18.36 -1.02 -18.76
N ILE A 306 17.80 -1.93 -17.97
CA ILE A 306 17.22 -3.18 -18.49
C ILE A 306 15.97 -2.94 -19.34
N ASN A 307 15.32 -1.78 -19.18
CA ASN A 307 14.18 -1.35 -19.99
C ASN A 307 14.56 -0.38 -21.12
N ASN A 308 15.86 -0.12 -21.34
CA ASN A 308 16.37 0.80 -22.37
C ASN A 308 15.80 2.22 -22.26
N ILE A 309 15.54 2.71 -21.03
CA ILE A 309 15.02 4.06 -20.78
C ILE A 309 16.20 5.01 -20.55
N ASN A 310 16.34 6.02 -21.43
CA ASN A 310 17.47 6.94 -21.40
C ASN A 310 17.11 8.34 -20.88
N ASN A 311 15.85 8.72 -20.92
CA ASN A 311 15.34 10.05 -20.57
C ASN A 311 14.90 10.17 -19.10
N ILE A 312 15.35 9.28 -18.22
CA ILE A 312 15.10 9.35 -16.78
C ILE A 312 16.42 9.41 -15.99
N ASN A 313 16.46 10.28 -15.00
CA ASN A 313 17.54 10.36 -14.03
C ASN A 313 16.99 10.21 -12.62
N PHE A 314 17.81 9.64 -11.72
CA PHE A 314 17.43 9.44 -10.32
C PHE A 314 18.42 10.09 -9.38
N ILE A 315 17.91 10.79 -8.35
CA ILE A 315 18.71 11.43 -7.29
C ILE A 315 18.38 10.76 -5.95
N CYS A 316 19.43 10.29 -5.25
CA CYS A 316 19.30 9.78 -3.90
C CYS A 316 19.39 10.93 -2.89
N GLY A 317 18.33 11.19 -2.15
CA GLY A 317 18.35 12.18 -1.09
C GLY A 317 16.96 12.50 -0.52
N ASN A 318 16.96 13.26 0.53
CA ASN A 318 15.71 13.72 1.16
C ASN A 318 14.95 14.62 0.19
N THR A 319 13.72 14.25 -0.14
CA THR A 319 12.87 14.96 -1.10
C THR A 319 12.72 16.44 -0.76
N GLU A 320 12.55 16.81 0.52
CA GLU A 320 12.42 18.21 0.95
C GLU A 320 13.68 19.04 0.68
N LYS A 321 14.85 18.42 0.72
CA LYS A 321 16.12 19.11 0.43
C LYS A 321 16.33 19.24 -1.07
N ILE A 322 16.15 18.13 -1.80
CA ILE A 322 16.39 18.10 -3.25
C ILE A 322 15.43 19.03 -4.00
N ILE A 323 14.13 19.01 -3.66
CA ILE A 323 13.14 19.81 -4.38
C ILE A 323 13.40 21.31 -4.29
N LYS A 324 13.99 21.81 -3.18
CA LYS A 324 14.37 23.23 -3.00
C LYS A 324 15.38 23.71 -4.02
N ASP A 325 16.31 22.83 -4.40
CA ASP A 325 17.40 23.15 -5.30
C ASP A 325 17.06 22.94 -6.78
N VAL A 326 15.87 22.43 -7.07
CA VAL A 326 15.34 22.26 -8.44
C VAL A 326 15.11 23.63 -9.07
N LYS A 327 15.98 23.98 -10.05
CA LYS A 327 15.91 25.24 -10.81
C LYS A 327 15.30 25.05 -12.19
N GLU A 328 15.35 23.82 -12.71
CA GLU A 328 14.77 23.50 -14.01
C GLU A 328 13.23 23.59 -13.96
N LYS A 329 12.63 23.89 -15.11
CA LYS A 329 11.19 23.92 -15.26
C LYS A 329 10.65 22.51 -15.42
N TYR A 330 9.80 22.09 -14.49
CA TYR A 330 8.99 20.88 -14.56
C TYR A 330 7.53 21.28 -14.63
N ASN A 331 6.85 20.87 -15.70
CA ASN A 331 5.44 21.18 -15.92
C ASN A 331 4.49 20.06 -15.48
N ALA A 332 5.02 18.93 -15.08
CA ALA A 332 4.27 17.81 -14.51
C ALA A 332 4.96 17.26 -13.26
N ILE A 333 4.17 16.89 -12.26
CA ILE A 333 4.65 16.22 -11.04
C ILE A 333 3.80 14.99 -10.76
N ILE A 334 4.46 13.88 -10.40
CA ILE A 334 3.83 12.73 -9.74
C ILE A 334 4.37 12.68 -8.31
N VAL A 335 3.50 12.44 -7.34
CA VAL A 335 3.87 12.19 -5.94
C VAL A 335 3.22 10.92 -5.44
N ASP A 336 4.00 10.03 -4.82
CA ASP A 336 3.54 8.82 -4.12
C ASP A 336 4.18 8.78 -2.72
N PRO A 337 3.78 9.68 -1.80
CA PRO A 337 4.42 9.84 -0.51
C PRO A 337 4.06 8.71 0.46
N PRO A 338 4.82 8.53 1.55
CA PRO A 338 4.46 7.63 2.63
C PRO A 338 3.14 8.04 3.28
N ARG A 339 2.59 7.20 4.16
CA ARG A 339 1.29 7.40 4.86
C ARG A 339 1.12 8.77 5.52
N ALA A 340 2.19 9.43 5.91
CA ALA A 340 2.16 10.76 6.49
C ALA A 340 1.72 11.87 5.51
N GLY A 341 1.71 11.59 4.21
CA GLY A 341 1.42 12.55 3.14
C GLY A 341 2.57 13.51 2.90
N LEU A 342 2.28 14.65 2.28
CA LEU A 342 3.23 15.71 2.01
C LEU A 342 3.40 16.61 3.24
N THR A 343 4.60 17.16 3.41
CA THR A 343 4.80 18.25 4.38
C THR A 343 4.44 19.59 3.74
N GLU A 344 4.13 20.59 4.56
CA GLU A 344 3.89 21.95 4.05
C GLU A 344 5.08 22.51 3.28
N SER A 345 6.31 22.09 3.64
CA SER A 345 7.52 22.48 2.90
C SER A 345 7.47 22.00 1.45
N ILE A 346 7.12 20.73 1.23
CA ILE A 346 6.98 20.16 -0.12
C ILE A 346 5.86 20.87 -0.90
N ILE A 347 4.73 21.15 -0.26
CA ILE A 347 3.62 21.88 -0.91
C ILE A 347 4.06 23.28 -1.34
N ARG A 348 4.79 24.02 -0.50
CA ARG A 348 5.37 25.33 -0.88
C ARG A 348 6.34 25.21 -2.06
N ASP A 349 7.17 24.15 -2.09
CA ASP A 349 8.08 23.93 -3.21
C ASP A 349 7.36 23.53 -4.49
N ILE A 350 6.28 22.75 -4.41
CA ILE A 350 5.39 22.49 -5.55
C ILE A 350 4.80 23.81 -6.08
N PHE A 351 4.37 24.72 -5.19
CA PHE A 351 3.90 26.05 -5.59
C PHE A 351 4.99 26.91 -6.25
N ARG A 352 6.25 26.79 -5.82
CA ARG A 352 7.41 27.48 -6.41
C ARG A 352 7.74 26.93 -7.79
N ILE A 353 7.79 25.59 -7.95
CA ILE A 353 8.01 24.92 -9.24
C ILE A 353 6.88 25.24 -10.21
N ASN A 354 5.66 25.35 -9.67
CA ASN A 354 4.47 25.80 -10.37
C ASN A 354 4.13 24.92 -11.60
N PRO A 355 4.05 23.57 -11.45
CA PRO A 355 3.71 22.67 -12.54
C PRO A 355 2.29 22.93 -13.07
N ASP A 356 2.04 22.56 -14.33
CA ASP A 356 0.72 22.72 -14.94
C ASP A 356 -0.24 21.61 -14.46
N LYS A 357 0.31 20.44 -14.12
CA LYS A 357 -0.45 19.25 -13.70
C LYS A 357 0.29 18.45 -12.63
N ILE A 358 -0.50 17.87 -11.71
CA ILE A 358 -0.01 17.00 -10.63
C ILE A 358 -0.87 15.73 -10.62
N VAL A 359 -0.23 14.58 -10.50
CA VAL A 359 -0.89 13.32 -10.13
C VAL A 359 -0.42 12.93 -8.75
N TYR A 360 -1.36 12.82 -7.81
CA TYR A 360 -1.09 12.43 -6.43
C TYR A 360 -1.61 11.00 -6.19
N VAL A 361 -0.72 10.08 -5.83
CA VAL A 361 -1.05 8.72 -5.39
C VAL A 361 -0.96 8.64 -3.88
N SER A 362 -1.92 8.02 -3.21
CA SER A 362 -1.91 7.93 -1.75
C SER A 362 -2.57 6.66 -1.22
N CYS A 363 -1.93 6.05 -0.23
CA CYS A 363 -2.47 4.92 0.52
C CYS A 363 -3.26 5.34 1.79
N ASP A 364 -3.28 6.63 2.13
CA ASP A 364 -4.03 7.16 3.28
C ASP A 364 -4.93 8.33 2.87
N PRO A 365 -6.26 8.13 2.86
CA PRO A 365 -7.18 9.15 2.37
C PRO A 365 -7.32 10.36 3.30
N ILE A 366 -6.97 10.24 4.59
CA ILE A 366 -7.08 11.36 5.54
C ILE A 366 -5.95 12.36 5.29
N THR A 367 -4.72 11.88 5.19
CA THR A 367 -3.56 12.72 4.86
C THR A 367 -3.66 13.28 3.45
N LEU A 368 -4.17 12.49 2.50
CA LEU A 368 -4.46 12.97 1.14
C LEU A 368 -5.44 14.15 1.16
N ALA A 369 -6.59 14.03 1.86
CA ALA A 369 -7.58 15.10 1.93
C ALA A 369 -7.02 16.38 2.56
N ARG A 370 -6.18 16.26 3.60
CA ARG A 370 -5.44 17.38 4.19
C ARG A 370 -4.55 18.08 3.15
N ASP A 371 -3.79 17.32 2.40
CA ASP A 371 -2.82 17.85 1.43
C ASP A 371 -3.54 18.45 0.23
N LEU A 372 -4.63 17.82 -0.26
CA LEU A 372 -5.46 18.37 -1.33
C LEU A 372 -6.06 19.70 -0.93
N LYS A 373 -6.53 19.85 0.32
CA LYS A 373 -7.05 21.12 0.84
C LYS A 373 -6.02 22.26 0.74
N LEU A 374 -4.74 21.97 1.02
CA LEU A 374 -3.66 22.95 0.88
C LEU A 374 -3.33 23.22 -0.60
N LEU A 375 -3.26 22.17 -1.42
CA LEU A 375 -2.97 22.30 -2.84
C LEU A 375 -4.06 23.09 -3.60
N GLN A 376 -5.31 23.06 -3.13
CA GLN A 376 -6.43 23.83 -3.72
C GLN A 376 -6.23 25.35 -3.71
N GLU A 377 -5.22 25.88 -3.00
CA GLU A 377 -4.85 27.28 -3.10
C GLU A 377 -4.42 27.68 -4.52
N LYS A 378 -3.81 26.76 -5.28
CA LYS A 378 -3.29 27.00 -6.63
C LYS A 378 -3.71 25.98 -7.68
N TYR A 379 -4.33 24.89 -7.26
CA TYR A 379 -4.71 23.78 -8.14
C TYR A 379 -6.17 23.39 -7.94
N GLU A 380 -6.84 23.14 -9.04
CA GLU A 380 -8.16 22.51 -9.07
C GLU A 380 -8.00 21.00 -9.02
N VAL A 381 -8.74 20.31 -8.14
CA VAL A 381 -8.83 18.85 -8.10
C VAL A 381 -9.87 18.41 -9.13
N LEU A 382 -9.42 17.84 -10.23
CA LEU A 382 -10.29 17.45 -11.35
C LEU A 382 -10.92 16.09 -11.15
N ASP A 383 -10.18 15.15 -10.56
CA ASP A 383 -10.66 13.78 -10.30
C ASP A 383 -9.98 13.17 -9.09
N VAL A 384 -10.72 12.31 -8.39
CA VAL A 384 -10.27 11.48 -7.27
C VAL A 384 -10.73 10.05 -7.53
N VAL A 385 -9.82 9.15 -7.82
CA VAL A 385 -10.09 7.79 -8.24
C VAL A 385 -9.60 6.80 -7.20
N PRO A 386 -10.50 6.15 -6.44
CA PRO A 386 -10.12 5.06 -5.56
C PRO A 386 -9.68 3.82 -6.34
N VAL A 387 -8.72 3.07 -5.81
CA VAL A 387 -8.22 1.81 -6.40
C VAL A 387 -8.18 0.74 -5.32
N ASP A 388 -8.87 -0.38 -5.53
CA ASP A 388 -8.85 -1.50 -4.60
C ASP A 388 -7.58 -2.34 -4.75
N MET A 389 -6.47 -1.82 -4.22
CA MET A 389 -5.19 -2.50 -4.20
C MET A 389 -5.17 -3.71 -3.24
N PHE A 390 -6.00 -3.67 -2.19
CA PHE A 390 -5.97 -4.62 -1.08
C PHE A 390 -7.37 -5.16 -0.76
N PRO A 391 -7.96 -6.05 -1.60
CA PRO A 391 -9.19 -6.75 -1.27
C PRO A 391 -9.18 -7.39 0.12
N ASN A 392 -10.34 -7.49 0.76
CA ASN A 392 -10.54 -8.03 2.12
C ASN A 392 -9.97 -7.20 3.26
N THR A 393 -9.39 -6.03 2.95
CA THR A 393 -8.89 -5.07 3.95
C THR A 393 -9.59 -3.71 3.77
N TYR A 394 -9.59 -2.87 4.80
CA TYR A 394 -10.13 -1.51 4.72
C TYR A 394 -9.24 -0.54 3.95
N HIS A 395 -8.04 -0.96 3.54
CA HIS A 395 -7.11 -0.11 2.80
C HIS A 395 -7.61 0.16 1.39
N VAL A 396 -7.37 1.37 0.92
CA VAL A 396 -7.71 1.82 -0.43
C VAL A 396 -6.61 2.77 -0.90
N GLU A 397 -6.10 2.54 -2.10
CA GLU A 397 -5.25 3.49 -2.79
C GLU A 397 -6.11 4.53 -3.50
N THR A 398 -5.60 5.73 -3.65
CA THR A 398 -6.35 6.82 -4.31
C THR A 398 -5.41 7.57 -5.23
N VAL A 399 -5.85 7.80 -6.48
CA VAL A 399 -5.12 8.61 -7.47
C VAL A 399 -5.91 9.88 -7.73
N CYS A 400 -5.27 11.04 -7.58
CA CYS A 400 -5.90 12.34 -7.81
C CYS A 400 -5.22 13.08 -8.95
N LYS A 401 -6.02 13.70 -9.81
CA LYS A 401 -5.58 14.66 -10.83
C LYS A 401 -5.80 16.08 -10.33
N LEU A 402 -4.74 16.86 -10.34
CA LEU A 402 -4.83 18.30 -10.08
C LEU A 402 -4.29 19.07 -11.28
N LYS A 403 -4.96 20.17 -11.62
CA LYS A 403 -4.57 21.09 -12.68
C LYS A 403 -4.42 22.49 -12.10
N LYS A 404 -3.39 23.18 -12.56
CA LYS A 404 -3.13 24.55 -12.16
C LYS A 404 -4.30 25.46 -12.50
N ILE A 405 -4.70 26.28 -11.56
CA ILE A 405 -5.70 27.34 -11.76
C ILE A 405 -5.01 28.50 -12.47
N TRP A 406 -5.42 28.77 -13.71
CA TRP A 406 -4.99 29.97 -14.40
C TRP A 406 -5.87 31.12 -13.90
N LEU A 407 -5.30 32.01 -13.08
CA LEU A 407 -5.96 33.27 -12.77
C LEU A 407 -6.00 34.06 -14.09
N GLU A 408 -7.15 34.08 -14.75
CA GLU A 408 -7.39 35.07 -15.77
C GLU A 408 -7.12 36.42 -15.12
N ASN A 409 -6.20 37.20 -15.73
CA ASN A 409 -5.99 38.59 -15.35
C ASN A 409 -7.35 39.30 -15.45
N LYS A 410 -8.08 39.38 -14.35
CA LYS A 410 -9.12 40.38 -14.22
C LYS A 410 -8.40 41.73 -14.33
N LYS A 411 -8.32 42.25 -15.54
CA LYS A 411 -8.05 43.65 -15.76
C LYS A 411 -9.12 44.38 -14.96
N PHE A 412 -8.71 44.97 -13.86
CA PHE A 412 -9.50 45.99 -13.21
C PHE A 412 -9.61 47.11 -14.22
N GLY A 413 -10.78 47.26 -14.86
CA GLY A 413 -11.23 48.42 -15.58
C GLY A 413 -11.85 49.43 -14.59
#